data_4fa7eb77177d72b6009d67fdcdf22ace
#
_entry.id   4fa7eb77177d72b6009d67fdcdf22ace
#
_cell.length_a   1.000
_cell.length_b   1.000
_cell.length_c   1.000
_cell.angle_alpha   90.00
_cell.angle_beta   90.00
_cell.angle_gamma   90.00
#
_symmetry.space_group_name_H-M   'P 1'
#
loop_
_entity.id
_entity.type
_entity.pdbx_description
1 polymer ?
#
loop_
_entity_poly.entity_id
_entity_poly.type
_entity_poly.pdbx_seq_one_letter_code
_entity_poly.pdbx_strand_id
1 'polypeptide(L)'
;MFTNLIIEQTPKTPQIDLNKYTGDLIFSGRSTPEDAARIFEPVLEWASQYVKSPRPVTNVRLNLDYFNTTTAIWLAKVIRLLVNAREYGHVLMLHLYLPADEYDTLKDFNDIRDAFIPIADILHEDIHNLGIRLYGKDEQDRTIRETLLFIEAEQVVNLELA
;
A
#
# COMPACT_ATOMS: atom_id res chain seq x y z
N MET A 1 -9.08 -21.95 10.56
CA MET A 1 -7.71 -21.51 10.88
C MET A 1 -7.32 -20.32 10.00
N PHE A 2 -6.81 -19.26 10.59
CA PHE A 2 -6.34 -18.10 9.84
C PHE A 2 -5.00 -18.41 9.16
N THR A 3 -4.92 -18.31 7.85
CA THR A 3 -3.74 -18.66 7.04
C THR A 3 -3.35 -17.49 6.14
N ASN A 4 -2.17 -17.60 5.50
CA ASN A 4 -1.79 -16.68 4.44
C ASN A 4 -2.77 -16.74 3.28
N LEU A 5 -2.92 -15.64 2.55
CA LEU A 5 -3.80 -15.57 1.38
C LEU A 5 -2.98 -15.28 0.15
N ILE A 6 -3.11 -16.12 -0.87
CA ILE A 6 -2.49 -15.93 -2.19
C ILE A 6 -3.59 -15.98 -3.24
N ILE A 7 -3.66 -14.93 -4.07
CA ILE A 7 -4.54 -14.86 -5.23
C ILE A 7 -3.66 -14.66 -6.45
N GLU A 8 -3.69 -15.61 -7.37
CA GLU A 8 -2.88 -15.56 -8.57
C GLU A 8 -3.41 -14.50 -9.56
N GLN A 9 -2.50 -13.80 -10.21
CA GLN A 9 -2.84 -12.78 -11.18
C GLN A 9 -3.48 -13.36 -12.44
N THR A 10 -4.30 -12.52 -13.07
CA THR A 10 -4.80 -12.74 -14.43
C THR A 10 -4.43 -11.49 -15.26
N PRO A 11 -4.72 -11.45 -16.58
CA PRO A 11 -4.47 -10.23 -17.35
C PRO A 11 -5.18 -8.97 -16.82
N LYS A 12 -6.27 -9.13 -16.06
CA LYS A 12 -7.05 -8.01 -15.52
C LYS A 12 -7.04 -7.92 -13.99
N THR A 13 -6.46 -8.90 -13.29
CA THR A 13 -6.49 -8.92 -11.82
C THR A 13 -5.08 -9.05 -11.26
N PRO A 14 -4.81 -8.45 -10.09
CA PRO A 14 -3.47 -8.41 -9.54
C PRO A 14 -3.06 -9.74 -8.90
N GLN A 15 -1.74 -9.91 -8.79
CA GLN A 15 -1.16 -10.90 -7.87
C GLN A 15 -1.29 -10.34 -6.46
N ILE A 16 -1.85 -11.11 -5.55
CA ILE A 16 -2.01 -10.72 -4.15
C ILE A 16 -1.36 -11.79 -3.28
N ASP A 17 -0.45 -11.36 -2.41
CA ASP A 17 0.26 -12.25 -1.49
C ASP A 17 0.26 -11.60 -0.10
N LEU A 18 -0.55 -12.15 0.79
CA LEU A 18 -0.74 -11.63 2.14
C LEU A 18 -0.16 -12.63 3.14
N ASN A 19 0.95 -12.26 3.76
CA ASN A 19 1.69 -13.14 4.65
C ASN A 19 1.58 -12.66 6.11
N LYS A 20 0.86 -13.40 6.94
CA LYS A 20 0.65 -13.04 8.34
C LYS A 20 1.90 -13.21 9.21
N TYR A 21 2.85 -14.03 8.77
CA TYR A 21 4.06 -14.30 9.55
C TYR A 21 5.11 -13.22 9.38
N THR A 22 5.24 -12.66 8.18
CA THR A 22 6.19 -11.59 7.89
C THR A 22 5.59 -10.21 8.01
N GLY A 23 4.28 -10.07 7.86
CA GLY A 23 3.61 -8.77 7.75
C GLY A 23 3.74 -8.14 6.38
N ASP A 24 4.19 -8.89 5.36
CA ASP A 24 4.28 -8.41 3.99
C ASP A 24 2.97 -8.66 3.25
N LEU A 25 2.34 -7.59 2.78
CA LEU A 25 1.09 -7.61 2.04
C LEU A 25 1.37 -7.01 0.65
N ILE A 26 1.49 -7.88 -0.36
CA ILE A 26 2.00 -7.49 -1.68
C ILE A 26 0.90 -7.54 -2.72
N PHE A 27 0.72 -6.43 -3.44
CA PHE A 27 -0.19 -6.29 -4.56
C PHE A 27 0.64 -5.89 -5.78
N SER A 28 0.62 -6.71 -6.83
CA SER A 28 1.45 -6.46 -8.01
C SER A 28 0.72 -6.76 -9.31
N GLY A 29 1.21 -6.20 -10.42
CA GLY A 29 0.67 -6.41 -11.75
C GLY A 29 -0.41 -5.38 -12.09
N ARG A 30 -1.48 -5.83 -12.75
CA ARG A 30 -2.55 -4.98 -13.25
C ARG A 30 -3.85 -5.28 -12.49
N SER A 31 -4.59 -4.24 -12.13
CA SER A 31 -5.87 -4.38 -11.44
C SER A 31 -6.96 -3.58 -12.11
N THR A 32 -7.66 -4.24 -13.05
CA THR A 32 -8.85 -3.72 -13.74
C THR A 32 -9.96 -4.80 -13.73
N PRO A 33 -10.31 -5.34 -12.54
CA PRO A 33 -11.27 -6.43 -12.47
C PRO A 33 -12.67 -5.98 -12.90
N GLU A 34 -13.41 -6.87 -13.54
CA GLU A 34 -14.83 -6.65 -13.86
C GLU A 34 -15.68 -6.73 -12.60
N ASP A 35 -15.30 -7.62 -11.68
CA ASP A 35 -15.95 -7.78 -10.38
C ASP A 35 -14.90 -7.61 -9.27
N ALA A 36 -14.66 -6.36 -8.89
CA ALA A 36 -13.66 -6.04 -7.88
C ALA A 36 -13.99 -6.65 -6.51
N ALA A 37 -15.27 -6.71 -6.14
CA ALA A 37 -15.69 -7.28 -4.87
C ALA A 37 -15.24 -8.73 -4.73
N ARG A 38 -15.35 -9.51 -5.80
CA ARG A 38 -14.94 -10.93 -5.79
C ARG A 38 -13.45 -11.09 -5.44
N ILE A 39 -12.62 -10.16 -5.89
CA ILE A 39 -11.17 -10.18 -5.64
C ILE A 39 -10.86 -9.62 -4.24
N PHE A 40 -11.47 -8.50 -3.87
CA PHE A 40 -11.06 -7.72 -2.70
C PHE A 40 -11.83 -8.01 -1.41
N GLU A 41 -13.03 -8.60 -1.47
CA GLU A 41 -13.74 -9.01 -0.25
C GLU A 41 -12.91 -10.00 0.58
N PRO A 42 -12.30 -11.04 -0.03
CA PRO A 42 -11.42 -11.95 0.72
C PRO A 42 -10.20 -11.23 1.32
N VAL A 43 -9.67 -10.22 0.62
CA VAL A 43 -8.54 -9.43 1.11
C VAL A 43 -8.95 -8.61 2.34
N LEU A 44 -10.11 -7.96 2.28
CA LEU A 44 -10.63 -7.17 3.40
C LEU A 44 -10.93 -8.06 4.61
N GLU A 45 -11.52 -9.22 4.38
CA GLU A 45 -11.78 -10.20 5.44
C GLU A 45 -10.48 -10.70 6.06
N TRP A 46 -9.48 -11.02 5.25
CA TRP A 46 -8.16 -11.41 5.73
C TRP A 46 -7.54 -10.30 6.60
N ALA A 47 -7.59 -9.06 6.12
CA ALA A 47 -7.07 -7.92 6.86
C ALA A 47 -7.77 -7.73 8.20
N SER A 48 -9.10 -7.94 8.26
CA SER A 48 -9.86 -7.85 9.51
C SER A 48 -9.45 -8.90 10.55
N GLN A 49 -9.00 -10.07 10.10
CA GLN A 49 -8.41 -11.07 10.98
C GLN A 49 -7.00 -10.72 11.38
N TYR A 50 -6.20 -10.26 10.41
CA TYR A 50 -4.79 -9.91 10.62
C TYR A 50 -4.61 -8.83 11.69
N VAL A 51 -5.47 -7.79 11.69
CA VAL A 51 -5.35 -6.65 12.62
C VAL A 51 -5.66 -7.03 14.06
N LYS A 52 -6.18 -8.21 14.32
CA LYS A 52 -6.38 -8.69 15.69
C LYS A 52 -5.05 -9.02 16.37
N SER A 53 -4.05 -9.38 15.60
CA SER A 53 -2.68 -9.66 16.09
C SER A 53 -1.67 -9.36 14.98
N PRO A 54 -1.47 -8.08 14.63
CA PRO A 54 -0.58 -7.71 13.54
C PRO A 54 0.89 -7.86 13.95
N ARG A 55 1.75 -7.97 12.94
CA ARG A 55 3.20 -7.89 13.18
C ARG A 55 3.57 -6.46 13.61
N PRO A 56 4.69 -6.27 14.33
CA PRO A 56 5.11 -4.92 14.74
C PRO A 56 5.22 -3.94 13.58
N VAL A 57 5.66 -4.42 12.42
CA VAL A 57 5.66 -3.65 11.17
C VAL A 57 4.86 -4.41 10.14
N THR A 58 3.85 -3.76 9.57
CA THR A 58 3.10 -4.27 8.42
C THR A 58 3.55 -3.51 7.19
N ASN A 59 4.00 -4.23 6.16
CA ASN A 59 4.45 -3.66 4.91
C ASN A 59 3.41 -3.91 3.83
N VAL A 60 2.73 -2.86 3.38
CA VAL A 60 1.83 -2.93 2.22
C VAL A 60 2.60 -2.45 1.01
N ARG A 61 2.79 -3.33 0.03
CA ARG A 61 3.53 -3.03 -1.19
C ARG A 61 2.58 -2.92 -2.36
N LEU A 62 2.45 -1.71 -2.91
CA LEU A 62 1.61 -1.43 -4.07
C LEU A 62 2.50 -1.28 -5.30
N ASN A 63 2.80 -2.42 -5.94
CA ASN A 63 3.59 -2.48 -7.17
C ASN A 63 2.67 -2.78 -8.35
N LEU A 64 1.67 -1.90 -8.54
CA LEU A 64 0.66 -2.05 -9.59
C LEU A 64 1.06 -1.20 -10.79
N ASP A 65 1.16 -1.83 -11.97
CA ASP A 65 1.44 -1.13 -13.23
C ASP A 65 0.29 -0.22 -13.63
N TYR A 66 -0.93 -0.69 -13.35
CA TYR A 66 -2.16 0.07 -13.60
C TYR A 66 -3.27 -0.46 -12.69
N PHE A 67 -4.13 0.45 -12.23
CA PHE A 67 -5.34 0.06 -11.48
C PHE A 67 -6.47 1.06 -11.76
N ASN A 68 -7.71 0.56 -11.75
CA ASN A 68 -8.88 1.39 -11.98
C ASN A 68 -9.42 1.99 -10.67
N THR A 69 -10.41 2.88 -10.80
CA THR A 69 -11.02 3.58 -9.67
C THR A 69 -11.61 2.61 -8.64
N THR A 70 -12.24 1.54 -9.09
CA THR A 70 -12.84 0.55 -8.20
C THR A 70 -11.78 -0.13 -7.34
N THR A 71 -10.65 -0.49 -7.94
CA THR A 71 -9.49 -1.03 -7.21
C THR A 71 -9.00 -0.03 -6.16
N ALA A 72 -8.89 1.25 -6.54
CA ALA A 72 -8.46 2.30 -5.61
C ALA A 72 -9.37 2.38 -4.38
N ILE A 73 -10.68 2.29 -4.57
CA ILE A 73 -11.66 2.31 -3.47
C ILE A 73 -11.45 1.13 -2.53
N TRP A 74 -11.25 -0.08 -3.07
CA TRP A 74 -11.02 -1.26 -2.25
C TRP A 74 -9.69 -1.21 -1.51
N LEU A 75 -8.63 -0.77 -2.17
CA LEU A 75 -7.32 -0.59 -1.53
C LEU A 75 -7.40 0.42 -0.38
N ALA A 76 -8.13 1.52 -0.57
CA ALA A 76 -8.34 2.51 0.49
C ALA A 76 -9.03 1.90 1.71
N LYS A 77 -10.03 1.04 1.51
CA LYS A 77 -10.71 0.34 2.61
C LYS A 77 -9.74 -0.58 3.38
N VAL A 78 -8.91 -1.33 2.65
CA VAL A 78 -7.92 -2.23 3.27
C VAL A 78 -6.89 -1.44 4.06
N ILE A 79 -6.33 -0.39 3.47
CA ILE A 79 -5.31 0.44 4.12
C ILE A 79 -5.88 1.13 5.35
N ARG A 80 -7.10 1.67 5.27
CA ARG A 80 -7.77 2.31 6.41
C ARG A 80 -7.95 1.32 7.57
N LEU A 81 -8.34 0.10 7.27
CA LEU A 81 -8.47 -0.93 8.29
C LEU A 81 -7.13 -1.22 8.96
N LEU A 82 -6.05 -1.30 8.19
CA LEU A 82 -4.71 -1.54 8.71
C LEU A 82 -4.17 -0.35 9.53
N VAL A 83 -4.41 0.88 9.06
CA VAL A 83 -4.01 2.11 9.77
C VAL A 83 -4.70 2.21 11.13
N ASN A 84 -5.97 1.80 11.19
CA ASN A 84 -6.76 1.87 12.42
C ASN A 84 -6.50 0.69 13.38
N ALA A 85 -5.60 -0.21 13.04
CA ALA A 85 -5.16 -1.26 13.97
C ALA A 85 -4.44 -0.61 15.15
N ARG A 86 -5.02 -0.75 16.36
CA ARG A 86 -4.59 0.01 17.54
C ARG A 86 -3.68 -0.79 18.47
N GLU A 87 -2.96 -1.75 17.97
CA GLU A 87 -2.01 -2.45 18.81
C GLU A 87 -0.80 -1.56 19.09
N TYR A 88 -0.41 -1.52 20.36
CA TYR A 88 0.70 -0.69 20.80
C TYR A 88 2.00 -1.08 20.06
N GLY A 89 2.70 -0.09 19.51
CA GLY A 89 3.95 -0.31 18.80
C GLY A 89 3.78 -0.76 17.35
N HIS A 90 2.57 -0.95 16.86
CA HIS A 90 2.33 -1.31 15.46
C HIS A 90 2.63 -0.13 14.54
N VAL A 91 3.38 -0.39 13.48
CA VAL A 91 3.69 0.58 12.42
C VAL A 91 3.22 0.02 11.09
N LEU A 92 2.52 0.84 10.31
CA LEU A 92 2.17 0.53 8.93
C LEU A 92 3.14 1.25 8.00
N MET A 93 3.78 0.49 7.12
CA MET A 93 4.66 1.03 6.09
C MET A 93 4.02 0.78 4.72
N LEU A 94 3.69 1.86 4.02
CA LEU A 94 3.22 1.78 2.64
C LEU A 94 4.42 1.90 1.70
N HIS A 95 4.56 0.94 0.79
CA HIS A 95 5.60 0.94 -0.24
C HIS A 95 4.93 1.17 -1.58
N LEU A 96 5.22 2.31 -2.20
CA LEU A 96 4.59 2.75 -3.43
C LEU A 96 5.63 2.79 -4.56
N TYR A 97 5.39 2.04 -5.61
CA TYR A 97 6.31 1.87 -6.74
C TYR A 97 5.81 2.62 -7.94
N LEU A 98 6.66 3.47 -8.51
CA LEU A 98 6.37 4.29 -9.69
C LEU A 98 7.46 4.10 -10.75
N PRO A 99 7.15 4.31 -12.04
CA PRO A 99 8.21 4.53 -13.02
C PRO A 99 9.11 5.69 -12.58
N ALA A 100 10.41 5.57 -12.83
CA ALA A 100 11.38 6.55 -12.35
C ALA A 100 11.11 7.98 -12.88
N ASP A 101 10.62 8.10 -14.11
CA ASP A 101 10.28 9.40 -14.68
C ASP A 101 9.08 10.07 -13.95
N GLU A 102 8.09 9.29 -13.53
CA GLU A 102 7.00 9.81 -12.70
C GLU A 102 7.51 10.19 -11.30
N TYR A 103 8.35 9.33 -10.70
CA TYR A 103 8.96 9.62 -9.42
C TYR A 103 9.70 10.96 -9.44
N ASP A 104 10.47 11.22 -10.51
CA ASP A 104 11.28 12.42 -10.64
C ASP A 104 10.44 13.70 -10.80
N THR A 105 9.13 13.59 -11.11
CA THR A 105 8.21 14.73 -11.17
C THR A 105 7.61 15.11 -9.82
N LEU A 106 7.73 14.24 -8.81
CA LEU A 106 7.17 14.49 -7.48
C LEU A 106 8.06 15.48 -6.72
N LYS A 107 7.50 16.62 -6.32
CA LYS A 107 8.24 17.70 -5.67
C LYS A 107 7.87 17.92 -4.22
N ASP A 108 6.60 17.61 -3.87
CA ASP A 108 6.08 17.84 -2.53
C ASP A 108 5.06 16.75 -2.15
N PHE A 109 4.57 16.84 -0.92
CA PHE A 109 3.62 15.87 -0.39
C PHE A 109 2.29 15.87 -1.16
N ASN A 110 1.85 17.01 -1.66
CA ASN A 110 0.61 17.09 -2.44
C ASN A 110 0.73 16.32 -3.75
N ASP A 111 1.88 16.37 -4.40
CA ASP A 111 2.14 15.58 -5.62
C ASP A 111 2.03 14.08 -5.33
N ILE A 112 2.58 13.62 -4.20
CA ILE A 112 2.51 12.23 -3.77
C ILE A 112 1.06 11.82 -3.52
N ARG A 113 0.31 12.65 -2.80
CA ARG A 113 -1.09 12.41 -2.52
C ARG A 113 -1.92 12.32 -3.80
N ASP A 114 -1.67 13.21 -4.75
CA ASP A 114 -2.39 13.24 -6.02
C ASP A 114 -2.05 12.03 -6.90
N ALA A 115 -0.81 11.53 -6.80
CA ALA A 115 -0.37 10.35 -7.55
C ALA A 115 -0.97 9.05 -7.00
N PHE A 116 -1.36 9.03 -5.72
CA PHE A 116 -1.84 7.81 -5.05
C PHE A 116 -3.21 8.02 -4.42
N ILE A 117 -4.25 7.96 -5.26
CA ILE A 117 -5.64 8.11 -4.82
C ILE A 117 -6.00 7.19 -3.64
N PRO A 118 -5.55 5.90 -3.56
CA PRO A 118 -5.90 5.05 -2.43
C PRO A 118 -5.49 5.58 -1.07
N ILE A 119 -4.47 6.43 -0.99
CA ILE A 119 -4.02 6.99 0.28
C ILE A 119 -4.46 8.44 0.49
N ALA A 120 -5.00 9.10 -0.54
CA ALA A 120 -5.39 10.51 -0.46
C ALA A 120 -6.41 10.75 0.65
N ASP A 121 -7.45 9.91 0.74
CA ASP A 121 -8.49 10.02 1.76
C ASP A 121 -7.95 9.73 3.16
N ILE A 122 -7.04 8.77 3.27
CA ILE A 122 -6.45 8.36 4.55
C ILE A 122 -5.60 9.48 5.13
N LEU A 123 -4.88 10.21 4.27
CA LEU A 123 -3.98 11.28 4.68
C LEU A 123 -4.70 12.52 5.24
N HIS A 124 -6.02 12.58 5.11
CA HIS A 124 -6.85 13.61 5.73
C HIS A 124 -7.33 13.25 7.14
N GLU A 125 -7.09 12.00 7.57
CA GLU A 125 -7.48 11.52 8.89
C GLU A 125 -6.35 11.74 9.90
N ASP A 126 -6.68 11.69 11.19
CA ASP A 126 -5.69 11.73 12.27
C ASP A 126 -4.97 10.37 12.31
N ILE A 127 -3.78 10.31 11.72
CA ILE A 127 -3.05 9.07 11.51
C ILE A 127 -1.76 9.11 12.32
N HIS A 128 -1.45 7.99 12.97
CA HIS A 128 -0.21 7.77 13.68
C HIS A 128 0.50 6.53 13.14
N ASN A 129 1.82 6.53 13.25
CA ASN A 129 2.66 5.37 12.93
C ASN A 129 2.51 4.89 11.47
N LEU A 130 2.42 5.85 10.55
CA LEU A 130 2.38 5.57 9.11
C LEU A 130 3.65 6.07 8.45
N GLY A 131 4.39 5.15 7.83
CA GLY A 131 5.50 5.48 6.96
C GLY A 131 5.12 5.24 5.51
N ILE A 132 5.65 6.05 4.61
CA ILE A 132 5.49 5.88 3.17
C ILE A 132 6.87 5.83 2.54
N ARG A 133 7.18 4.74 1.87
CA ARG A 133 8.41 4.59 1.12
C ARG A 133 8.07 4.61 -0.37
N LEU A 134 8.70 5.54 -1.09
CA LEU A 134 8.50 5.70 -2.53
C LEU A 134 9.67 5.11 -3.28
N TYR A 135 9.37 4.39 -4.35
CA TYR A 135 10.38 3.78 -5.21
C TYR A 135 10.18 4.23 -6.64
N GLY A 136 11.26 4.64 -7.30
CA GLY A 136 11.30 4.85 -8.74
C GLY A 136 11.93 3.64 -9.42
N LYS A 137 11.24 3.06 -10.39
CA LYS A 137 11.70 1.87 -11.12
C LYS A 137 12.12 2.20 -12.54
N ASP A 138 13.18 1.54 -13.02
CA ASP A 138 13.56 1.61 -14.42
C ASP A 138 12.69 0.67 -15.29
N GLU A 139 12.98 0.62 -16.61
CA GLU A 139 12.22 -0.19 -17.55
C GLU A 139 12.35 -1.70 -17.31
N GLN A 140 13.38 -2.12 -16.57
CA GLN A 140 13.60 -3.51 -16.19
C GLN A 140 13.03 -3.82 -14.79
N ASP A 141 12.18 -2.95 -14.27
CA ASP A 141 11.51 -3.13 -12.96
C ASP A 141 12.47 -3.06 -11.76
N ARG A 142 13.67 -2.50 -11.95
CA ARG A 142 14.65 -2.34 -10.87
C ARG A 142 14.45 -1.00 -10.18
N THR A 143 14.54 -1.01 -8.85
CA THR A 143 14.47 0.21 -8.06
C THR A 143 15.75 1.02 -8.23
N ILE A 144 15.63 2.24 -8.74
CA ILE A 144 16.77 3.17 -8.95
C ILE A 144 16.62 4.48 -8.17
N ARG A 145 15.46 4.71 -7.53
CA ARG A 145 15.18 5.85 -6.65
C ARG A 145 14.44 5.37 -5.44
N GLU A 146 14.67 6.01 -4.30
CA GLU A 146 13.97 5.66 -3.05
C GLU A 146 13.91 6.87 -2.13
N THR A 147 12.74 7.11 -1.52
CA THR A 147 12.53 8.15 -0.52
C THR A 147 11.62 7.64 0.58
N LEU A 148 11.95 7.95 1.82
CA LEU A 148 11.11 7.63 2.97
C LEU A 148 10.44 8.90 3.49
N LEU A 149 9.11 8.82 3.65
CA LEU A 149 8.29 9.85 4.27
C LEU A 149 7.65 9.26 5.52
N PHE A 150 7.68 10.00 6.62
CA PHE A 150 7.02 9.56 7.84
C PHE A 150 5.89 10.52 8.16
N ILE A 151 4.69 9.98 8.43
CA ILE A 151 3.52 10.75 8.80
C ILE A 151 3.22 10.45 10.26
N GLU A 152 3.31 11.49 11.08
CA GLU A 152 2.95 11.41 12.47
C GLU A 152 2.03 12.59 12.77
N ALA A 153 0.76 12.27 13.10
CA ALA A 153 -0.30 13.27 13.24
C ALA A 153 -0.44 14.09 11.94
N GLU A 154 -0.34 15.41 11.97
CA GLU A 154 -0.47 16.27 10.79
C GLU A 154 0.87 16.63 10.15
N GLN A 155 1.96 16.04 10.61
CA GLN A 155 3.31 16.37 10.14
C GLN A 155 3.87 15.31 9.22
N VAL A 156 4.48 15.75 8.14
CA VAL A 156 5.24 14.90 7.23
C VAL A 156 6.71 15.24 7.35
N VAL A 157 7.52 14.21 7.63
CA VAL A 157 8.97 14.33 7.69
C VAL A 157 9.56 13.55 6.52
N ASN A 158 10.33 14.23 5.67
CA ASN A 158 11.03 13.60 4.56
C ASN A 158 12.44 13.19 5.02
N LEU A 159 12.71 11.88 4.91
CA LEU A 159 14.02 11.32 5.22
C LEU A 159 14.58 10.71 3.94
N GLU A 160 15.59 11.36 3.36
CA GLU A 160 16.29 10.81 2.20
C GLU A 160 17.17 9.64 2.65
N LEU A 161 17.04 8.53 1.93
CA LEU A 161 17.90 7.37 2.13
C LEU A 161 19.05 7.44 1.12
N ALA A 162 20.22 7.42 1.67
CA ALA A 162 21.43 7.42 0.85
C ALA A 162 21.63 6.08 0.14
#